data_168d2b640c2ea9c7d8704f4f51da3ede
#
_entry.id   168d2b640c2ea9c7d8704f4f51da3ede
#
_cell.length_a   1.000
_cell.length_b   1.000
_cell.length_c   1.000
_cell.angle_alpha   90.00
_cell.angle_beta   90.00
_cell.angle_gamma   90.00
#
_symmetry.space_group_name_H-M   'P 1'
#
loop_
_entity.id
_entity.type
_entity.pdbx_description
1 polymer ?
#
loop_
_entity_poly.entity_id
_entity_poly.type
_entity_poly.pdbx_seq_one_letter_code
_entity_poly.pdbx_strand_id
1 'polypeptide(L)'
;NPGLALDLLDSIENARLIADQLTRKRIMQASILLFAGGGADAQRILNNPPESMQAVTLAAFYLQRAKAEMMLGNTAAAINALLQREQFLDSYRTTENQQLIWDALMVADRSQLQRIQQSATSPQLAGWLNLVSIVNERGAAADPVLSINNWRINNLAHPASGEILEQITREATAASPKRIALLLPLSSAYEAAASAIKDGFETMNSDQPASDRYQLRIYDYGRDTNATPLYYTQAINDGAEIIIGPLGRQAVDSLISSTKFDVPTLLLSPPQELLTPQQALFEFSLSQELEARQAAQRAWLDGHRRGVILVPQTPIGQRMASAFTDQFSQHGGDIVSHESFATEQTDFSAPVRQLLGVDRSELRIAEIKRLLGEKI
;
A
#
# COMPACT_ATOMS: atom_id res chain seq x y z
N ASN A 1 -7.51 -9.16 17.05
CA ASN A 1 -6.49 -8.29 17.64
C ASN A 1 -5.11 -8.94 17.44
N PRO A 2 -4.22 -8.38 16.56
CA PRO A 2 -2.90 -8.92 16.28
C PRO A 2 -2.02 -9.07 17.52
N GLY A 3 -2.09 -8.11 18.46
CA GLY A 3 -1.30 -8.15 19.72
C GLY A 3 -1.62 -9.36 20.56
N LEU A 4 -2.90 -9.59 20.85
CA LEU A 4 -3.33 -10.76 21.62
C LEU A 4 -2.94 -12.08 20.94
N ALA A 5 -2.98 -12.12 19.59
CA ALA A 5 -2.59 -13.31 18.85
C ALA A 5 -1.07 -13.58 18.96
N LEU A 6 -0.23 -12.53 18.92
CA LEU A 6 1.20 -12.66 19.14
C LEU A 6 1.52 -13.07 20.57
N ASP A 7 0.90 -12.43 21.59
CA ASP A 7 1.08 -12.78 22.99
C ASP A 7 0.73 -14.25 23.27
N LEU A 8 -0.35 -14.74 22.65
CA LEU A 8 -0.74 -16.15 22.74
C LEU A 8 0.31 -17.08 22.11
N LEU A 9 0.82 -16.74 20.94
CA LEU A 9 1.88 -17.52 20.30
C LEU A 9 3.18 -17.46 21.10
N ASP A 10 3.52 -16.33 21.69
CA ASP A 10 4.73 -16.17 22.49
C ASP A 10 4.66 -16.92 23.82
N SER A 11 3.46 -17.12 24.38
CA SER A 11 3.24 -17.97 25.55
C SER A 11 3.57 -19.45 25.33
N ILE A 12 3.64 -19.90 24.07
CA ILE A 12 4.02 -21.28 23.74
C ILE A 12 5.55 -21.43 23.84
N GLU A 13 6.02 -22.24 24.77
CA GLU A 13 7.45 -22.48 24.97
C GLU A 13 8.09 -23.20 23.75
N ASN A 14 9.07 -22.57 23.11
CA ASN A 14 9.75 -23.11 21.94
C ASN A 14 10.44 -24.47 22.22
N ALA A 15 10.95 -24.66 23.45
CA ALA A 15 11.63 -25.90 23.87
C ALA A 15 10.71 -27.15 23.86
N ARG A 16 9.39 -26.95 23.83
CA ARG A 16 8.39 -28.03 23.76
C ARG A 16 7.95 -28.38 22.35
N LEU A 17 8.38 -27.60 21.35
CA LEU A 17 7.95 -27.75 19.97
C LEU A 17 8.98 -28.57 19.18
N ILE A 18 8.48 -29.50 18.36
CA ILE A 18 9.30 -30.12 17.32
C ILE A 18 9.55 -29.12 16.19
N ALA A 19 10.56 -29.35 15.37
CA ALA A 19 11.01 -28.42 14.33
C ALA A 19 9.88 -27.93 13.38
N ASP A 20 8.97 -28.82 12.96
CA ASP A 20 7.83 -28.45 12.12
C ASP A 20 6.83 -27.52 12.84
N GLN A 21 6.53 -27.80 14.12
CA GLN A 21 5.66 -26.98 14.94
C GLN A 21 6.27 -25.59 15.20
N LEU A 22 7.57 -25.53 15.47
CA LEU A 22 8.30 -24.27 15.64
C LEU A 22 8.25 -23.44 14.36
N THR A 23 8.42 -24.06 13.20
CA THR A 23 8.32 -23.38 11.90
C THR A 23 6.92 -22.88 11.65
N ARG A 24 5.88 -23.67 11.93
CA ARG A 24 4.48 -23.22 11.80
C ARG A 24 4.18 -22.04 12.74
N LYS A 25 4.69 -22.08 13.97
CA LYS A 25 4.60 -20.94 14.91
C LYS A 25 5.21 -19.68 14.29
N ARG A 26 6.44 -19.76 13.74
CA ARG A 26 7.12 -18.65 13.06
C ARG A 26 6.32 -18.12 11.86
N ILE A 27 5.75 -18.99 11.05
CA ILE A 27 4.89 -18.64 9.93
C ILE A 27 3.64 -17.86 10.40
N MET A 28 3.00 -18.34 11.48
CA MET A 28 1.83 -17.66 12.05
C MET A 28 2.18 -16.29 12.63
N GLN A 29 3.27 -16.18 13.40
CA GLN A 29 3.78 -14.90 13.90
C GLN A 29 4.06 -13.92 12.75
N ALA A 30 4.78 -14.37 11.71
CA ALA A 30 5.06 -13.56 10.54
C ALA A 30 3.79 -13.13 9.81
N SER A 31 2.79 -14.01 9.68
CA SER A 31 1.50 -13.68 9.05
C SER A 31 0.75 -12.58 9.83
N ILE A 32 0.76 -12.66 11.16
CA ILE A 32 0.12 -11.65 12.02
C ILE A 32 0.86 -10.31 11.93
N LEU A 33 2.21 -10.34 11.95
CA LEU A 33 3.03 -9.14 11.79
C LEU A 33 2.81 -8.49 10.43
N LEU A 34 2.75 -9.26 9.35
CA LEU A 34 2.47 -8.75 8.00
C LEU A 34 1.08 -8.13 7.91
N PHE A 35 0.08 -8.75 8.52
CA PHE A 35 -1.26 -8.17 8.61
C PHE A 35 -1.25 -6.82 9.36
N ALA A 36 -0.37 -6.70 10.36
CA ALA A 36 -0.18 -5.46 11.12
C ALA A 36 0.80 -4.46 10.46
N GLY A 37 1.37 -4.75 9.27
CA GLY A 37 2.32 -3.88 8.56
C GLY A 37 3.79 -4.05 8.98
N GLY A 38 4.10 -5.05 9.81
CA GLY A 38 5.43 -5.33 10.37
C GLY A 38 6.35 -6.14 9.45
N GLY A 39 6.60 -5.65 8.23
CA GLY A 39 7.44 -6.34 7.26
C GLY A 39 8.84 -6.69 7.77
N ALA A 40 9.52 -5.77 8.47
CA ALA A 40 10.86 -5.98 8.99
C ALA A 40 10.92 -7.06 10.09
N ASP A 41 9.92 -7.09 10.97
CA ASP A 41 9.85 -8.10 12.02
C ASP A 41 9.49 -9.47 11.44
N ALA A 42 8.58 -9.51 10.49
CA ALA A 42 8.25 -10.73 9.77
C ALA A 42 9.47 -11.29 9.01
N GLN A 43 10.24 -10.43 8.32
CA GLN A 43 11.48 -10.81 7.66
C GLN A 43 12.49 -11.41 8.65
N ARG A 44 12.67 -10.78 9.81
CA ARG A 44 13.59 -11.26 10.85
C ARG A 44 13.21 -12.65 11.36
N ILE A 45 11.93 -12.89 11.59
CA ILE A 45 11.41 -14.21 12.03
C ILE A 45 11.63 -15.28 10.94
N LEU A 46 11.53 -14.89 9.66
CA LEU A 46 11.66 -15.78 8.49
C LEU A 46 13.06 -15.76 7.85
N ASN A 47 14.09 -15.26 8.54
CA ASN A 47 15.42 -15.08 7.94
C ASN A 47 16.06 -16.41 7.52
N ASN A 48 15.92 -17.44 8.34
CA ASN A 48 16.53 -18.76 8.07
C ASN A 48 15.45 -19.75 7.60
N PRO A 49 15.52 -20.25 6.34
CA PRO A 49 14.65 -21.31 5.89
C PRO A 49 14.88 -22.57 6.72
N PRO A 50 13.83 -23.33 7.04
CA PRO A 50 13.97 -24.57 7.78
C PRO A 50 14.64 -25.66 6.94
N GLU A 51 15.49 -26.46 7.59
CA GLU A 51 16.08 -27.63 6.96
C GLU A 51 15.08 -28.80 7.01
N SER A 52 14.72 -29.44 5.98
CA SER A 52 13.85 -30.63 5.93
C SER A 52 12.46 -30.48 6.61
N MET A 53 11.49 -30.03 5.84
CA MET A 53 10.09 -29.84 6.25
C MET A 53 9.12 -30.44 5.23
N GLN A 54 7.84 -30.58 5.64
CA GLN A 54 6.79 -30.92 4.69
C GLN A 54 6.64 -29.83 3.61
N ALA A 55 6.40 -30.24 2.37
CA ALA A 55 6.27 -29.34 1.22
C ALA A 55 5.27 -28.19 1.50
N VAL A 56 4.14 -28.49 2.14
CA VAL A 56 3.11 -27.49 2.49
C VAL A 56 3.64 -26.44 3.47
N THR A 57 4.47 -26.82 4.43
CA THR A 57 5.08 -25.90 5.41
C THR A 57 6.12 -25.02 4.74
N LEU A 58 6.95 -25.60 3.84
CA LEU A 58 7.92 -24.85 3.06
C LEU A 58 7.24 -23.84 2.11
N ALA A 59 6.19 -24.26 1.43
CA ALA A 59 5.41 -23.37 0.57
C ALA A 59 4.81 -22.19 1.34
N ALA A 60 4.28 -22.44 2.53
CA ALA A 60 3.76 -21.38 3.40
C ALA A 60 4.86 -20.45 3.92
N PHE A 61 6.01 -21.00 4.30
CA PHE A 61 7.18 -20.21 4.75
C PHE A 61 7.65 -19.24 3.67
N TYR A 62 7.88 -19.74 2.45
CA TYR A 62 8.35 -18.90 1.35
C TYR A 62 7.31 -17.86 0.91
N LEU A 63 6.00 -18.15 1.02
CA LEU A 63 4.95 -17.17 0.77
C LEU A 63 5.01 -16.00 1.75
N GLN A 64 5.12 -16.27 3.05
CA GLN A 64 5.21 -15.21 4.05
C GLN A 64 6.51 -14.41 3.91
N ARG A 65 7.61 -15.09 3.57
CA ARG A 65 8.88 -14.43 3.29
C ARG A 65 8.76 -13.49 2.08
N ALA A 66 8.14 -13.94 0.99
CA ALA A 66 7.91 -13.09 -0.18
C ALA A 66 7.07 -11.85 0.17
N LYS A 67 6.01 -12.02 0.94
CA LYS A 67 5.17 -10.90 1.41
C LYS A 67 5.95 -9.91 2.27
N ALA A 68 6.83 -10.39 3.15
CA ALA A 68 7.69 -9.53 3.96
C ALA A 68 8.67 -8.71 3.10
N GLU A 69 9.30 -9.35 2.13
CA GLU A 69 10.23 -8.69 1.22
C GLU A 69 9.51 -7.67 0.31
N MET A 70 8.29 -7.98 -0.17
CA MET A 70 7.45 -7.03 -0.93
C MET A 70 7.11 -5.80 -0.09
N MET A 71 6.71 -5.98 1.16
CA MET A 71 6.37 -4.89 2.07
C MET A 71 7.56 -3.96 2.34
N LEU A 72 8.78 -4.49 2.27
CA LEU A 72 10.04 -3.74 2.43
C LEU A 72 10.58 -3.16 1.12
N GLY A 73 9.88 -3.36 0.00
CA GLY A 73 10.34 -2.93 -1.33
C GLY A 73 11.50 -3.75 -1.91
N ASN A 74 11.82 -4.91 -1.31
CA ASN A 74 12.89 -5.82 -1.74
C ASN A 74 12.39 -6.78 -2.84
N THR A 75 11.95 -6.25 -3.97
CA THR A 75 11.28 -7.00 -5.04
C THR A 75 12.09 -8.22 -5.51
N ALA A 76 13.41 -8.09 -5.66
CA ALA A 76 14.28 -9.20 -6.06
C ALA A 76 14.25 -10.38 -5.07
N ALA A 77 14.31 -10.07 -3.76
CA ALA A 77 14.26 -11.09 -2.71
C ALA A 77 12.88 -11.75 -2.63
N ALA A 78 11.81 -10.96 -2.83
CA ALA A 78 10.45 -11.46 -2.88
C ALA A 78 10.25 -12.47 -4.02
N ILE A 79 10.69 -12.12 -5.24
CA ILE A 79 10.59 -13.02 -6.40
C ILE A 79 11.42 -14.29 -6.19
N ASN A 80 12.63 -14.17 -5.65
CA ASN A 80 13.43 -15.36 -5.32
C ASN A 80 12.72 -16.27 -4.31
N ALA A 81 12.05 -15.71 -3.30
CA ALA A 81 11.25 -16.50 -2.37
C ALA A 81 10.06 -17.21 -3.07
N LEU A 82 9.38 -16.53 -4.01
CA LEU A 82 8.31 -17.14 -4.80
C LEU A 82 8.83 -18.26 -5.74
N LEU A 83 9.99 -18.08 -6.35
CA LEU A 83 10.64 -19.14 -7.15
C LEU A 83 11.03 -20.35 -6.30
N GLN A 84 11.47 -20.14 -5.05
CA GLN A 84 11.71 -21.26 -4.12
C GLN A 84 10.39 -21.92 -3.71
N ARG A 85 9.33 -21.14 -3.47
CA ARG A 85 7.99 -21.64 -3.15
C ARG A 85 7.46 -22.60 -4.22
N GLU A 86 7.68 -22.28 -5.49
CA GLU A 86 7.14 -23.02 -6.62
C GLU A 86 7.52 -24.51 -6.61
N GLN A 87 8.71 -24.85 -6.10
CA GLN A 87 9.20 -26.23 -5.98
C GLN A 87 8.35 -27.12 -5.04
N PHE A 88 7.51 -26.52 -4.21
CA PHE A 88 6.69 -27.18 -3.19
C PHE A 88 5.19 -27.11 -3.46
N LEU A 89 4.79 -26.64 -4.66
CA LEU A 89 3.40 -26.45 -5.04
C LEU A 89 2.90 -27.54 -5.97
N ASP A 90 1.60 -27.81 -5.90
CA ASP A 90 0.87 -28.53 -6.95
C ASP A 90 0.58 -27.61 -8.16
N SER A 91 0.13 -28.17 -9.26
CA SER A 91 -0.11 -27.43 -10.50
C SER A 91 -1.11 -26.28 -10.35
N TYR A 92 -2.13 -26.42 -9.52
CA TYR A 92 -3.13 -25.38 -9.32
C TYR A 92 -2.54 -24.16 -8.60
N ARG A 93 -1.79 -24.40 -7.51
CA ARG A 93 -1.15 -23.33 -6.73
C ARG A 93 0.05 -22.72 -7.44
N THR A 94 0.61 -23.43 -8.40
CA THR A 94 1.70 -22.94 -9.24
C THR A 94 1.26 -21.74 -10.07
N THR A 95 0.10 -21.80 -10.72
CA THR A 95 -0.45 -20.66 -11.49
C THR A 95 -0.67 -19.43 -10.59
N GLU A 96 -1.25 -19.61 -9.40
CA GLU A 96 -1.39 -18.50 -8.42
C GLU A 96 -0.02 -17.90 -8.04
N ASN A 97 0.98 -18.73 -7.83
CA ASN A 97 2.33 -18.29 -7.48
C ASN A 97 2.99 -17.51 -8.63
N GLN A 98 2.81 -17.96 -9.85
CA GLN A 98 3.30 -17.30 -11.06
C GLN A 98 2.64 -15.94 -11.27
N GLN A 99 1.36 -15.83 -10.92
CA GLN A 99 0.68 -14.54 -10.89
C GLN A 99 1.33 -13.57 -9.91
N LEU A 100 1.66 -14.02 -8.68
CA LEU A 100 2.36 -13.18 -7.71
C LEU A 100 3.75 -12.72 -8.19
N ILE A 101 4.47 -13.59 -8.91
CA ILE A 101 5.76 -13.22 -9.53
C ILE A 101 5.54 -12.14 -10.59
N TRP A 102 4.56 -12.36 -11.47
CA TRP A 102 4.24 -11.43 -12.55
C TRP A 102 3.82 -10.06 -12.00
N ASP A 103 2.89 -10.03 -11.06
CA ASP A 103 2.42 -8.80 -10.43
C ASP A 103 3.57 -8.01 -9.76
N ALA A 104 4.46 -8.71 -9.06
CA ALA A 104 5.61 -8.08 -8.41
C ALA A 104 6.57 -7.44 -9.43
N LEU A 105 6.76 -8.07 -10.59
CA LEU A 105 7.59 -7.55 -11.67
C LEU A 105 6.94 -6.38 -12.39
N MET A 106 5.63 -6.43 -12.61
CA MET A 106 4.89 -5.36 -13.32
C MET A 106 4.74 -4.08 -12.49
N VAL A 107 4.76 -4.17 -11.16
CA VAL A 107 4.75 -3.01 -10.24
C VAL A 107 6.14 -2.39 -10.09
N ALA A 108 7.21 -3.14 -10.38
CA ALA A 108 8.58 -2.68 -10.22
C ALA A 108 8.91 -1.55 -11.22
N ASP A 109 9.50 -0.47 -10.72
CA ASP A 109 9.99 0.62 -11.57
C ASP A 109 11.22 0.20 -12.38
N ARG A 110 11.58 1.03 -13.38
CA ARG A 110 12.70 0.74 -14.28
C ARG A 110 14.02 0.54 -13.54
N SER A 111 14.27 1.29 -12.46
CA SER A 111 15.50 1.18 -11.68
C SER A 111 15.52 -0.11 -10.85
N GLN A 112 14.37 -0.53 -10.34
CA GLN A 112 14.20 -1.80 -9.65
C GLN A 112 14.41 -2.98 -10.60
N LEU A 113 13.80 -2.95 -11.79
CA LEU A 113 13.99 -3.98 -12.82
C LEU A 113 15.45 -4.11 -13.24
N GLN A 114 16.17 -3.01 -13.42
CA GLN A 114 17.61 -3.03 -13.70
C GLN A 114 18.43 -3.67 -12.57
N ARG A 115 18.12 -3.34 -11.30
CA ARG A 115 18.79 -3.99 -10.15
C ARG A 115 18.49 -5.48 -10.08
N ILE A 116 17.24 -5.87 -10.33
CA ILE A 116 16.85 -7.30 -10.37
C ILE A 116 17.62 -8.01 -11.49
N GLN A 117 17.72 -7.41 -12.66
CA GLN A 117 18.45 -7.97 -13.80
C GLN A 117 19.94 -8.15 -13.50
N GLN A 118 20.58 -7.17 -12.84
CA GLN A 118 21.99 -7.26 -12.44
C GLN A 118 22.24 -8.34 -11.38
N SER A 119 21.25 -8.60 -10.53
CA SER A 119 21.32 -9.64 -9.48
C SER A 119 20.76 -10.98 -9.90
N ALA A 120 20.22 -11.11 -11.12
CA ALA A 120 19.59 -12.31 -11.60
C ALA A 120 20.65 -13.41 -11.85
N THR A 121 20.71 -14.39 -10.96
CA THR A 121 21.60 -15.56 -11.05
C THR A 121 20.88 -16.81 -11.57
N SER A 122 19.54 -16.79 -11.61
CA SER A 122 18.75 -17.93 -12.04
C SER A 122 18.19 -17.75 -13.45
N PRO A 123 18.24 -18.79 -14.31
CA PRO A 123 17.61 -18.76 -15.63
C PRO A 123 16.10 -18.49 -15.57
N GLN A 124 15.42 -18.94 -14.50
CA GLN A 124 13.99 -18.69 -14.30
C GLN A 124 13.71 -17.19 -14.15
N LEU A 125 14.49 -16.50 -13.30
CA LEU A 125 14.33 -15.06 -13.12
C LEU A 125 14.63 -14.28 -14.41
N ALA A 126 15.67 -14.69 -15.14
CA ALA A 126 16.00 -14.09 -16.44
C ALA A 126 14.86 -14.27 -17.46
N GLY A 127 14.22 -15.43 -17.49
CA GLY A 127 13.05 -15.68 -18.32
C GLY A 127 11.87 -14.78 -18.00
N TRP A 128 11.56 -14.59 -16.72
CA TRP A 128 10.52 -13.66 -16.28
C TRP A 128 10.81 -12.20 -16.68
N LEU A 129 12.07 -11.74 -16.51
CA LEU A 129 12.48 -10.40 -16.93
C LEU A 129 12.36 -10.19 -18.43
N ASN A 130 12.66 -11.21 -19.23
CA ASN A 130 12.46 -11.14 -20.68
C ASN A 130 10.97 -10.97 -21.06
N LEU A 131 10.05 -11.65 -20.36
CA LEU A 131 8.61 -11.46 -20.56
C LEU A 131 8.19 -10.04 -20.21
N VAL A 132 8.69 -9.48 -19.11
CA VAL A 132 8.44 -8.08 -18.73
C VAL A 132 8.93 -7.11 -19.82
N SER A 133 10.12 -7.35 -20.39
CA SER A 133 10.64 -6.52 -21.50
C SER A 133 9.71 -6.56 -22.71
N ILE A 134 9.21 -7.75 -23.11
CA ILE A 134 8.27 -7.89 -24.22
C ILE A 134 7.00 -7.06 -24.00
N VAL A 135 6.47 -7.07 -22.77
CA VAL A 135 5.25 -6.31 -22.44
C VAL A 135 5.52 -4.81 -22.35
N ASN A 136 6.67 -4.38 -21.83
CA ASN A 136 7.01 -2.97 -21.67
C ASN A 136 7.48 -2.30 -22.97
N GLU A 137 7.98 -3.05 -23.95
CA GLU A 137 8.39 -2.55 -25.26
C GLU A 137 7.21 -2.31 -26.22
N ARG A 138 6.01 -2.05 -25.67
CA ARG A 138 4.80 -1.71 -26.44
C ARG A 138 5.06 -0.49 -27.33
N GLY A 139 4.89 -0.68 -28.65
CA GLY A 139 5.08 0.40 -29.64
C GLY A 139 6.34 0.24 -30.49
N ALA A 140 7.30 -0.58 -30.15
CA ALA A 140 8.34 -1.02 -31.06
C ALA A 140 7.74 -2.03 -32.08
N ALA A 141 8.27 -2.07 -33.30
CA ALA A 141 7.72 -2.77 -34.47
C ALA A 141 7.50 -4.31 -34.33
N ALA A 142 7.58 -4.87 -33.15
CA ALA A 142 7.44 -6.31 -32.89
C ALA A 142 6.03 -6.66 -32.39
N ASP A 143 5.41 -7.65 -33.02
CA ASP A 143 4.16 -8.24 -32.57
C ASP A 143 4.36 -8.94 -31.21
N PRO A 144 3.65 -8.52 -30.12
CA PRO A 144 3.80 -9.11 -28.80
C PRO A 144 3.47 -10.62 -28.78
N VAL A 145 2.47 -11.05 -29.55
CA VAL A 145 2.07 -12.45 -29.65
C VAL A 145 3.20 -13.30 -30.21
N LEU A 146 3.82 -12.81 -31.30
CA LEU A 146 4.96 -13.49 -31.91
C LEU A 146 6.17 -13.51 -30.96
N SER A 147 6.41 -12.41 -30.25
CA SER A 147 7.52 -12.30 -29.29
C SER A 147 7.35 -13.25 -28.11
N ILE A 148 6.14 -13.38 -27.54
CA ILE A 148 5.83 -14.32 -26.45
C ILE A 148 5.92 -15.77 -26.94
N ASN A 149 5.43 -16.06 -28.14
CA ASN A 149 5.56 -17.40 -28.73
C ASN A 149 7.04 -17.78 -28.96
N ASN A 150 7.85 -16.88 -29.47
CA ASN A 150 9.30 -17.09 -29.63
C ASN A 150 9.98 -17.28 -28.28
N TRP A 151 9.59 -16.48 -27.27
CA TRP A 151 10.08 -16.67 -25.92
C TRP A 151 9.76 -18.09 -25.40
N ARG A 152 8.52 -18.56 -25.57
CA ARG A 152 8.10 -19.90 -25.14
C ARG A 152 8.93 -21.00 -25.79
N ILE A 153 9.22 -20.89 -27.09
CA ILE A 153 10.04 -21.86 -27.85
C ILE A 153 11.48 -21.88 -27.33
N ASN A 154 12.04 -20.71 -27.00
CA ASN A 154 13.41 -20.56 -26.51
C ASN A 154 13.58 -20.87 -25.01
N ASN A 155 12.47 -20.98 -24.26
CA ASN A 155 12.47 -21.18 -22.81
C ASN A 155 11.62 -22.41 -22.40
N LEU A 156 11.74 -23.53 -23.10
CA LEU A 156 10.94 -24.76 -22.88
C LEU A 156 11.04 -25.31 -21.46
N ALA A 157 12.16 -25.09 -20.76
CA ALA A 157 12.38 -25.52 -19.38
C ALA A 157 11.93 -24.45 -18.34
N HIS A 158 11.39 -23.32 -18.78
CA HIS A 158 10.92 -22.29 -17.88
C HIS A 158 9.58 -22.70 -17.24
N PRO A 159 9.39 -22.47 -15.93
CA PRO A 159 8.21 -22.94 -15.21
C PRO A 159 6.90 -22.22 -15.57
N ALA A 160 6.95 -21.07 -16.27
CA ALA A 160 5.75 -20.31 -16.63
C ALA A 160 4.75 -21.19 -17.39
N SER A 161 3.56 -21.34 -16.81
CA SER A 161 2.49 -22.17 -17.37
C SER A 161 1.80 -21.51 -18.58
N GLY A 162 1.04 -22.32 -19.34
CA GLY A 162 0.24 -21.79 -20.44
C GLY A 162 -0.76 -20.71 -20.01
N GLU A 163 -1.37 -20.87 -18.83
CA GLU A 163 -2.36 -19.92 -18.29
C GLU A 163 -1.76 -18.53 -18.05
N ILE A 164 -0.59 -18.46 -17.40
CA ILE A 164 0.06 -17.17 -17.16
C ILE A 164 0.55 -16.55 -18.47
N LEU A 165 1.03 -17.33 -19.42
CA LEU A 165 1.45 -16.83 -20.74
C LEU A 165 0.27 -16.33 -21.56
N GLU A 166 -0.90 -16.95 -21.47
CA GLU A 166 -2.13 -16.44 -22.09
C GLU A 166 -2.56 -15.11 -21.48
N GLN A 167 -2.45 -14.96 -20.15
CA GLN A 167 -2.72 -13.71 -19.47
C GLN A 167 -1.73 -12.62 -19.92
N ILE A 168 -0.42 -12.89 -19.89
CA ILE A 168 0.63 -11.98 -20.34
C ILE A 168 0.38 -11.56 -21.80
N THR A 169 -0.04 -12.49 -22.64
CA THR A 169 -0.38 -12.21 -24.04
C THR A 169 -1.57 -11.24 -24.13
N ARG A 170 -2.64 -11.47 -23.34
CA ARG A 170 -3.77 -10.53 -23.29
C ARG A 170 -3.34 -9.14 -22.82
N GLU A 171 -2.52 -9.07 -21.77
CA GLU A 171 -1.99 -7.79 -21.28
C GLU A 171 -1.10 -7.09 -22.30
N ALA A 172 -0.23 -7.82 -22.99
CA ALA A 172 0.65 -7.29 -24.02
C ALA A 172 -0.11 -6.78 -25.26
N THR A 173 -1.25 -7.41 -25.58
CA THR A 173 -2.10 -7.04 -26.72
C THR A 173 -3.21 -6.06 -26.35
N ALA A 174 -3.48 -5.86 -25.06
CA ALA A 174 -4.48 -4.90 -24.62
C ALA A 174 -4.10 -3.48 -25.08
N ALA A 175 -5.05 -2.79 -25.69
CA ALA A 175 -4.85 -1.40 -26.06
C ALA A 175 -4.58 -0.57 -24.81
N SER A 176 -3.42 0.10 -24.75
CA SER A 176 -3.19 1.08 -23.69
C SER A 176 -4.19 2.21 -23.84
N PRO A 177 -4.86 2.65 -22.76
CA PRO A 177 -5.78 3.77 -22.83
C PRO A 177 -5.03 4.99 -23.36
N LYS A 178 -5.58 5.64 -24.37
CA LYS A 178 -4.96 6.81 -25.02
C LYS A 178 -5.61 8.12 -24.58
N ARG A 179 -6.85 8.07 -24.08
CA ARG A 179 -7.66 9.25 -23.73
C ARG A 179 -7.89 9.29 -22.23
N ILE A 180 -7.26 10.25 -21.58
CA ILE A 180 -7.33 10.48 -20.13
C ILE A 180 -8.08 11.78 -19.86
N ALA A 181 -9.11 11.72 -19.04
CA ALA A 181 -9.82 12.88 -18.53
C ALA A 181 -9.31 13.25 -17.14
N LEU A 182 -8.96 14.51 -16.91
CA LEU A 182 -8.64 15.06 -15.61
C LEU A 182 -9.83 15.89 -15.11
N LEU A 183 -10.52 15.44 -14.07
CA LEU A 183 -11.61 16.18 -13.40
C LEU A 183 -10.99 16.96 -12.24
N LEU A 184 -10.78 18.27 -12.43
CA LEU A 184 -10.05 19.09 -11.47
C LEU A 184 -10.78 20.42 -11.18
N PRO A 185 -10.74 20.94 -9.95
CA PRO A 185 -11.38 22.20 -9.56
C PRO A 185 -10.41 23.39 -9.75
N LEU A 186 -10.03 23.69 -10.99
CA LEU A 186 -9.04 24.73 -11.32
C LEU A 186 -9.49 26.15 -10.97
N SER A 187 -10.81 26.38 -10.80
CA SER A 187 -11.39 27.67 -10.47
C SER A 187 -11.94 27.70 -9.03
N SER A 188 -11.29 27.02 -8.08
CA SER A 188 -11.76 26.88 -6.70
C SER A 188 -10.68 27.20 -5.66
N ALA A 189 -10.98 26.98 -4.38
CA ALA A 189 -9.98 27.04 -3.30
C ALA A 189 -8.86 25.98 -3.43
N TYR A 190 -9.04 24.96 -4.26
CA TYR A 190 -8.06 23.92 -4.55
C TYR A 190 -7.22 24.22 -5.81
N GLU A 191 -7.32 25.43 -6.38
CA GLU A 191 -6.65 25.83 -7.64
C GLU A 191 -5.15 25.45 -7.66
N ALA A 192 -4.41 25.77 -6.61
CA ALA A 192 -2.98 25.50 -6.53
C ALA A 192 -2.67 24.00 -6.61
N ALA A 193 -3.42 23.17 -5.89
CA ALA A 193 -3.25 21.72 -5.91
C ALA A 193 -3.70 21.12 -7.26
N ALA A 194 -4.84 21.59 -7.79
CA ALA A 194 -5.37 21.15 -9.07
C ALA A 194 -4.42 21.49 -10.22
N SER A 195 -3.83 22.69 -10.22
CA SER A 195 -2.82 23.12 -11.19
C SER A 195 -1.56 22.29 -11.12
N ALA A 196 -1.05 22.01 -9.90
CA ALA A 196 0.13 21.17 -9.71
C ALA A 196 -0.10 19.74 -10.25
N ILE A 197 -1.29 19.17 -10.04
CA ILE A 197 -1.65 17.86 -10.59
C ILE A 197 -1.69 17.92 -12.12
N LYS A 198 -2.38 18.90 -12.69
CA LYS A 198 -2.45 19.12 -14.14
C LYS A 198 -1.06 19.21 -14.75
N ASP A 199 -0.22 20.10 -14.21
CA ASP A 199 1.14 20.36 -14.69
C ASP A 199 2.02 19.10 -14.60
N GLY A 200 1.86 18.29 -13.56
CA GLY A 200 2.53 17.00 -13.44
C GLY A 200 2.15 16.03 -14.56
N PHE A 201 0.85 15.91 -14.88
CA PHE A 201 0.38 15.06 -15.98
C PHE A 201 0.84 15.57 -17.34
N GLU A 202 0.77 16.88 -17.58
CA GLU A 202 1.22 17.50 -18.83
C GLU A 202 2.74 17.33 -19.02
N THR A 203 3.53 17.54 -17.98
CA THR A 203 4.99 17.36 -18.01
C THR A 203 5.35 15.92 -18.33
N MET A 204 4.82 14.97 -17.55
CA MET A 204 5.08 13.55 -17.77
C MET A 204 4.66 13.09 -19.17
N ASN A 205 3.54 13.59 -19.68
CA ASN A 205 3.06 13.26 -21.01
C ASN A 205 3.94 13.85 -22.11
N SER A 206 4.45 15.08 -21.93
CA SER A 206 5.34 15.74 -22.90
C SER A 206 6.71 15.06 -23.01
N ASP A 207 7.17 14.43 -21.93
CA ASP A 207 8.43 13.69 -21.89
C ASP A 207 8.36 12.33 -22.62
N GLN A 208 7.15 11.86 -22.97
CA GLN A 208 6.98 10.65 -23.75
C GLN A 208 7.23 10.89 -25.24
N PRO A 209 7.70 9.86 -26.00
CA PRO A 209 7.71 9.89 -27.44
C PRO A 209 6.31 10.21 -27.99
N ALA A 210 6.23 10.91 -29.12
CA ALA A 210 4.94 11.35 -29.67
C ALA A 210 3.93 10.19 -29.92
N SER A 211 4.42 8.99 -30.23
CA SER A 211 3.61 7.77 -30.41
C SER A 211 2.95 7.29 -29.12
N ASP A 212 3.54 7.60 -27.96
CA ASP A 212 3.17 7.06 -26.65
C ASP A 212 2.39 8.07 -25.80
N ARG A 213 2.26 9.30 -26.30
CA ARG A 213 1.52 10.36 -25.61
C ARG A 213 0.05 10.05 -25.50
N TYR A 214 -0.48 10.38 -24.33
CA TYR A 214 -1.91 10.34 -24.04
C TYR A 214 -2.59 11.61 -24.53
N GLN A 215 -3.85 11.49 -24.94
CA GLN A 215 -4.73 12.63 -25.16
C GLN A 215 -5.32 13.06 -23.81
N LEU A 216 -4.71 14.06 -23.19
CA LEU A 216 -5.19 14.61 -21.93
C LEU A 216 -6.31 15.63 -22.21
N ARG A 217 -7.45 15.47 -21.53
CA ARG A 217 -8.54 16.43 -21.55
C ARG A 217 -8.90 16.84 -20.13
N ILE A 218 -9.02 18.14 -19.91
CA ILE A 218 -9.23 18.71 -18.60
C ILE A 218 -10.67 19.17 -18.49
N TYR A 219 -11.35 18.81 -17.40
CA TYR A 219 -12.70 19.20 -17.05
C TYR A 219 -12.65 19.94 -15.71
N ASP A 220 -12.85 21.27 -15.80
CA ASP A 220 -12.88 22.13 -14.62
C ASP A 220 -14.32 22.22 -14.09
N TYR A 221 -14.60 21.57 -12.94
CA TYR A 221 -15.90 21.70 -12.30
C TYR A 221 -15.98 22.90 -11.32
N GLY A 222 -14.91 23.69 -11.23
CA GLY A 222 -14.89 24.95 -10.48
C GLY A 222 -15.19 24.77 -9.01
N ARG A 223 -16.10 25.60 -8.50
CA ARG A 223 -16.54 25.58 -7.11
C ARG A 223 -17.78 24.72 -6.86
N ASP A 224 -18.48 24.33 -7.89
CA ASP A 224 -19.70 23.52 -7.78
C ASP A 224 -19.37 22.02 -7.79
N THR A 225 -19.17 21.49 -6.59
CA THR A 225 -18.90 20.06 -6.40
C THR A 225 -20.06 19.16 -6.85
N ASN A 226 -21.31 19.68 -6.92
CA ASN A 226 -22.45 18.93 -7.39
C ASN A 226 -22.47 18.80 -8.92
N ALA A 227 -21.71 19.60 -9.64
CA ALA A 227 -21.55 19.47 -11.10
C ALA A 227 -20.60 18.33 -11.50
N THR A 228 -19.89 17.72 -10.55
CA THR A 228 -18.90 16.66 -10.84
C THR A 228 -19.47 15.48 -11.65
N PRO A 229 -20.69 14.96 -11.37
CA PRO A 229 -21.29 13.89 -12.16
C PRO A 229 -21.58 14.29 -13.62
N LEU A 230 -21.90 15.56 -13.85
CA LEU A 230 -22.12 16.11 -15.20
C LEU A 230 -20.81 16.07 -16.02
N TYR A 231 -19.71 16.59 -15.44
CA TYR A 231 -18.40 16.57 -16.08
C TYR A 231 -17.85 15.17 -16.27
N TYR A 232 -18.14 14.25 -15.34
CA TYR A 232 -17.82 12.82 -15.49
C TYR A 232 -18.53 12.22 -16.70
N THR A 233 -19.84 12.43 -16.81
CA THR A 233 -20.63 11.97 -17.95
C THR A 233 -20.14 12.59 -19.25
N GLN A 234 -19.81 13.87 -19.25
CA GLN A 234 -19.23 14.53 -20.41
C GLN A 234 -17.90 13.92 -20.84
N ALA A 235 -17.00 13.62 -19.87
CA ALA A 235 -15.74 12.96 -20.14
C ALA A 235 -15.92 11.59 -20.81
N ILE A 236 -16.89 10.79 -20.34
CA ILE A 236 -17.24 9.51 -20.98
C ILE A 236 -17.76 9.72 -22.39
N ASN A 237 -18.68 10.65 -22.61
CA ASN A 237 -19.23 10.95 -23.92
C ASN A 237 -18.16 11.44 -24.91
N ASP A 238 -17.15 12.15 -24.40
CA ASP A 238 -15.98 12.58 -25.18
C ASP A 238 -14.96 11.45 -25.41
N GLY A 239 -15.27 10.26 -24.90
CA GLY A 239 -14.53 9.03 -25.11
C GLY A 239 -13.35 8.82 -24.18
N ALA A 240 -13.37 9.37 -22.96
CA ALA A 240 -12.36 9.07 -21.96
C ALA A 240 -12.31 7.57 -21.66
N GLU A 241 -11.11 7.03 -21.62
CA GLU A 241 -10.82 5.61 -21.31
C GLU A 241 -10.34 5.43 -19.87
N ILE A 242 -9.84 6.51 -19.27
CA ILE A 242 -9.52 6.63 -17.84
C ILE A 242 -9.94 8.02 -17.36
N ILE A 243 -10.47 8.11 -16.15
CA ILE A 243 -10.82 9.37 -15.51
C ILE A 243 -10.01 9.50 -14.23
N ILE A 244 -9.34 10.63 -14.04
CA ILE A 244 -8.54 10.97 -12.87
C ILE A 244 -9.17 12.19 -12.21
N GLY A 245 -9.49 12.06 -10.94
CA GLY A 245 -10.31 12.98 -10.18
C GLY A 245 -11.65 12.35 -9.78
N PRO A 246 -12.48 13.12 -9.08
CA PRO A 246 -12.28 14.50 -8.68
C PRO A 246 -11.31 14.68 -7.52
N LEU A 247 -10.86 15.92 -7.32
CA LEU A 247 -10.11 16.38 -6.15
C LEU A 247 -11.08 17.08 -5.17
N GLY A 248 -11.01 16.70 -3.90
CA GLY A 248 -11.86 17.24 -2.83
C GLY A 248 -13.01 16.31 -2.47
N ARG A 249 -13.15 16.08 -1.16
CA ARG A 249 -14.09 15.10 -0.58
C ARG A 249 -15.54 15.29 -1.05
N GLN A 250 -16.05 16.51 -1.01
CA GLN A 250 -17.43 16.79 -1.42
C GLN A 250 -17.69 16.44 -2.90
N ALA A 251 -16.71 16.70 -3.78
CA ALA A 251 -16.80 16.36 -5.19
C ALA A 251 -16.78 14.81 -5.40
N VAL A 252 -15.96 14.11 -4.61
CA VAL A 252 -15.93 12.65 -4.59
C VAL A 252 -17.26 12.07 -4.13
N ASP A 253 -17.81 12.57 -3.01
CA ASP A 253 -19.08 12.09 -2.46
C ASP A 253 -20.26 12.35 -3.42
N SER A 254 -20.28 13.51 -4.07
CA SER A 254 -21.26 13.84 -5.11
C SER A 254 -21.17 12.89 -6.30
N LEU A 255 -19.96 12.56 -6.74
CA LEU A 255 -19.76 11.65 -7.86
C LEU A 255 -20.20 10.23 -7.50
N ILE A 256 -19.79 9.71 -6.35
CA ILE A 256 -20.09 8.34 -5.90
C ILE A 256 -21.58 8.12 -5.71
N SER A 257 -22.29 9.10 -5.13
CA SER A 257 -23.73 8.99 -4.86
C SER A 257 -24.60 8.99 -6.11
N SER A 258 -24.07 9.44 -7.26
CA SER A 258 -24.85 9.72 -8.45
C SER A 258 -24.42 8.91 -9.69
N THR A 259 -23.33 8.12 -9.61
CA THR A 259 -22.67 7.58 -10.78
C THR A 259 -22.36 6.09 -10.64
N LYS A 260 -22.54 5.34 -11.73
CA LYS A 260 -21.95 4.00 -11.90
C LYS A 260 -20.62 4.16 -12.63
N PHE A 261 -19.61 3.43 -12.18
CA PHE A 261 -18.26 3.51 -12.71
C PHE A 261 -18.04 2.42 -13.77
N ASP A 262 -18.28 2.77 -15.04
CA ASP A 262 -18.03 1.88 -16.18
C ASP A 262 -16.64 2.09 -16.79
N VAL A 263 -15.97 3.19 -16.43
CA VAL A 263 -14.62 3.56 -16.86
C VAL A 263 -13.70 3.59 -15.65
N PRO A 264 -12.47 3.04 -15.73
CA PRO A 264 -11.50 3.14 -14.66
C PRO A 264 -11.35 4.57 -14.15
N THR A 265 -11.67 4.78 -12.88
CA THR A 265 -11.72 6.11 -12.26
C THR A 265 -10.82 6.13 -11.03
N LEU A 266 -9.86 7.06 -11.01
CA LEU A 266 -8.93 7.27 -9.88
C LEU A 266 -9.35 8.50 -9.10
N LEU A 267 -9.93 8.31 -7.92
CA LEU A 267 -10.27 9.37 -6.99
C LEU A 267 -9.01 9.99 -6.37
N LEU A 268 -8.95 11.33 -6.32
CA LEU A 268 -7.81 12.06 -5.75
C LEU A 268 -8.06 12.55 -4.31
N SER A 269 -9.18 12.17 -3.74
CA SER A 269 -9.52 12.43 -2.34
C SER A 269 -10.33 11.26 -1.78
N PRO A 270 -10.22 10.97 -0.48
CA PRO A 270 -11.00 9.91 0.14
C PRO A 270 -12.48 10.31 0.22
N PRO A 271 -13.41 9.37 0.02
CA PRO A 271 -14.82 9.58 0.28
C PRO A 271 -15.09 9.76 1.79
N GLN A 272 -16.28 10.23 2.12
CA GLN A 272 -16.71 10.37 3.52
C GLN A 272 -16.92 9.00 4.17
N GLU A 273 -17.51 8.06 3.44
CA GLU A 273 -17.74 6.68 3.88
C GLU A 273 -16.80 5.72 3.16
N LEU A 274 -16.41 4.64 3.83
CA LEU A 274 -15.59 3.59 3.23
C LEU A 274 -16.36 2.94 2.09
N LEU A 275 -15.75 2.92 0.91
CA LEU A 275 -16.33 2.27 -0.26
C LEU A 275 -16.22 0.75 -0.15
N THR A 276 -17.29 0.06 -0.55
CA THR A 276 -17.15 -1.33 -0.95
C THR A 276 -16.33 -1.38 -2.23
N PRO A 277 -15.38 -2.32 -2.37
CA PRO A 277 -14.56 -2.44 -3.57
C PRO A 277 -15.42 -2.53 -4.83
N GLN A 278 -15.17 -1.66 -5.80
CA GLN A 278 -15.81 -1.68 -7.11
C GLN A 278 -14.74 -1.92 -8.18
N GLN A 279 -15.08 -2.65 -9.22
CA GLN A 279 -14.12 -3.14 -10.22
C GLN A 279 -13.40 -2.01 -11.00
N ALA A 280 -14.03 -0.86 -11.16
CA ALA A 280 -13.49 0.26 -11.95
C ALA A 280 -13.18 1.51 -11.11
N LEU A 281 -13.21 1.42 -9.78
CA LEU A 281 -12.99 2.56 -8.89
C LEU A 281 -11.75 2.34 -8.03
N PHE A 282 -10.84 3.32 -8.10
CA PHE A 282 -9.57 3.34 -7.38
C PHE A 282 -9.43 4.63 -6.59
N GLU A 283 -8.67 4.60 -5.50
CA GLU A 283 -8.36 5.79 -4.70
C GLU A 283 -6.85 6.00 -4.64
N PHE A 284 -6.43 7.24 -4.88
CA PHE A 284 -5.07 7.72 -4.61
C PHE A 284 -5.16 9.09 -3.94
N SER A 285 -5.06 9.11 -2.62
CA SER A 285 -5.24 10.33 -1.85
C SER A 285 -4.11 10.54 -0.84
N LEU A 286 -3.78 11.80 -0.57
CA LEU A 286 -2.91 12.21 0.53
C LEU A 286 -3.78 12.41 1.78
N SER A 287 -4.20 11.29 2.38
CA SER A 287 -5.04 11.33 3.58
C SER A 287 -4.19 11.45 4.83
N GLN A 288 -4.34 12.55 5.56
CA GLN A 288 -3.70 12.75 6.86
C GLN A 288 -4.21 11.74 7.91
N GLU A 289 -5.46 11.30 7.79
CA GLU A 289 -6.03 10.24 8.61
C GLU A 289 -5.34 8.88 8.34
N LEU A 290 -4.96 8.60 7.09
CA LEU A 290 -4.18 7.40 6.74
C LEU A 290 -2.77 7.46 7.33
N GLU A 291 -2.11 8.61 7.27
CA GLU A 291 -0.82 8.82 7.91
C GLU A 291 -0.90 8.61 9.43
N ALA A 292 -1.96 9.11 10.07
CA ALA A 292 -2.20 8.90 11.50
C ALA A 292 -2.39 7.41 11.83
N ARG A 293 -3.12 6.65 10.99
CA ARG A 293 -3.26 5.19 11.15
C ARG A 293 -1.92 4.47 10.98
N GLN A 294 -1.13 4.85 9.99
CA GLN A 294 0.20 4.28 9.79
C GLN A 294 1.14 4.57 10.96
N ALA A 295 1.09 5.80 11.51
CA ALA A 295 1.85 6.16 12.70
C ALA A 295 1.44 5.33 13.93
N ALA A 296 0.13 5.10 14.13
CA ALA A 296 -0.38 4.24 15.19
C ALA A 296 0.10 2.78 15.04
N GLN A 297 0.04 2.26 13.83
CA GLN A 297 0.52 0.93 13.50
C GLN A 297 2.03 0.81 13.73
N ARG A 298 2.79 1.81 13.30
CA ARG A 298 4.24 1.86 13.51
C ARG A 298 4.60 1.88 15.00
N ALA A 299 3.96 2.75 15.79
CA ALA A 299 4.17 2.83 17.23
C ALA A 299 3.91 1.47 17.92
N TRP A 300 2.83 0.79 17.51
CA TRP A 300 2.53 -0.53 18.05
C TRP A 300 3.59 -1.59 17.68
N LEU A 301 4.09 -1.58 16.44
CA LEU A 301 5.15 -2.48 15.96
C LEU A 301 6.47 -2.24 16.69
N ASP A 302 6.79 -0.98 17.01
CA ASP A 302 7.96 -0.61 17.81
C ASP A 302 7.84 -1.02 19.30
N GLY A 303 6.76 -1.70 19.68
CA GLY A 303 6.53 -2.23 21.02
C GLY A 303 5.81 -1.27 21.96
N HIS A 304 5.40 -0.10 21.49
CA HIS A 304 4.64 0.83 22.32
C HIS A 304 3.21 0.32 22.53
N ARG A 305 2.75 0.33 23.77
CA ARG A 305 1.39 -0.11 24.16
C ARG A 305 0.56 1.00 24.78
N ARG A 306 1.19 2.11 25.12
CA ARG A 306 0.54 3.30 25.67
C ARG A 306 0.98 4.51 24.87
N GLY A 307 0.00 5.32 24.43
CA GLY A 307 0.22 6.50 23.63
C GLY A 307 -0.39 7.74 24.27
N VAL A 308 0.12 8.90 23.85
CA VAL A 308 -0.49 10.20 24.10
C VAL A 308 -0.66 10.92 22.76
N ILE A 309 -1.70 11.74 22.65
CA ILE A 309 -2.02 12.46 21.41
C ILE A 309 -1.98 13.97 21.68
N LEU A 310 -1.21 14.68 20.85
CA LEU A 310 -1.19 16.13 20.79
C LEU A 310 -1.48 16.58 19.35
N VAL A 311 -2.58 17.26 19.14
CA VAL A 311 -3.03 17.69 17.80
C VAL A 311 -3.43 19.16 17.78
N PRO A 312 -3.40 19.84 16.61
CA PRO A 312 -3.94 21.17 16.48
C PRO A 312 -5.46 21.16 16.72
N GLN A 313 -5.96 22.25 17.31
CA GLN A 313 -7.40 22.46 17.57
C GLN A 313 -8.15 22.80 16.27
N THR A 314 -8.17 21.86 15.34
CA THR A 314 -8.83 21.96 14.04
C THR A 314 -9.65 20.71 13.76
N PRO A 315 -10.63 20.77 12.83
CA PRO A 315 -11.34 19.56 12.40
C PRO A 315 -10.43 18.47 11.84
N ILE A 316 -9.33 18.84 11.18
CA ILE A 316 -8.32 17.91 10.68
C ILE A 316 -7.59 17.24 11.84
N GLY A 317 -7.12 18.02 12.82
CA GLY A 317 -6.45 17.47 14.00
C GLY A 317 -7.32 16.46 14.77
N GLN A 318 -8.62 16.77 14.92
CA GLN A 318 -9.56 15.84 15.55
C GLN A 318 -9.72 14.53 14.77
N ARG A 319 -9.83 14.59 13.43
CA ARG A 319 -9.93 13.38 12.59
C ARG A 319 -8.66 12.54 12.64
N MET A 320 -7.48 13.19 12.64
CA MET A 320 -6.20 12.49 12.80
C MET A 320 -6.11 11.79 14.17
N ALA A 321 -6.51 12.48 15.25
CA ALA A 321 -6.53 11.89 16.58
C ALA A 321 -7.47 10.68 16.67
N SER A 322 -8.67 10.78 16.10
CA SER A 322 -9.61 9.65 16.01
C SER A 322 -9.00 8.49 15.22
N ALA A 323 -8.47 8.76 14.04
CA ALA A 323 -7.88 7.74 13.17
C ALA A 323 -6.69 7.01 13.84
N PHE A 324 -5.84 7.75 14.56
CA PHE A 324 -4.75 7.18 15.35
C PHE A 324 -5.30 6.31 16.49
N THR A 325 -6.26 6.84 17.27
CA THR A 325 -6.85 6.14 18.42
C THR A 325 -7.49 4.84 17.99
N ASP A 326 -8.32 4.87 16.95
CA ASP A 326 -9.03 3.69 16.44
C ASP A 326 -8.02 2.60 16.01
N GLN A 327 -7.02 2.97 15.23
CA GLN A 327 -6.00 2.03 14.75
C GLN A 327 -5.15 1.48 15.89
N PHE A 328 -4.70 2.34 16.82
CA PHE A 328 -3.86 1.93 17.95
C PHE A 328 -4.62 0.99 18.88
N SER A 329 -5.89 1.29 19.18
CA SER A 329 -6.75 0.46 20.03
C SER A 329 -7.13 -0.87 19.36
N GLN A 330 -7.31 -0.92 18.04
CA GLN A 330 -7.54 -2.16 17.29
C GLN A 330 -6.36 -3.14 17.45
N HIS A 331 -5.15 -2.63 17.55
CA HIS A 331 -3.96 -3.44 17.82
C HIS A 331 -3.74 -3.76 19.30
N GLY A 332 -4.52 -3.19 20.21
CA GLY A 332 -4.41 -3.39 21.67
C GLY A 332 -3.56 -2.34 22.38
N GLY A 333 -3.32 -1.20 21.73
CA GLY A 333 -2.73 -0.02 22.37
C GLY A 333 -3.77 0.78 23.17
N ASP A 334 -3.31 1.56 24.14
CA ASP A 334 -4.14 2.42 25.00
C ASP A 334 -3.70 3.88 24.88
N ILE A 335 -4.65 4.80 24.66
CA ILE A 335 -4.42 6.25 24.66
C ILE A 335 -4.69 6.79 26.06
N VAL A 336 -3.61 7.13 26.76
CA VAL A 336 -3.66 7.53 28.17
C VAL A 336 -3.96 9.01 28.35
N SER A 337 -3.73 9.84 27.35
CA SER A 337 -4.04 11.27 27.38
C SER A 337 -4.16 11.83 25.96
N HIS A 338 -5.02 12.83 25.82
CA HIS A 338 -5.24 13.55 24.56
C HIS A 338 -5.39 15.05 24.85
N GLU A 339 -4.56 15.86 24.21
CA GLU A 339 -4.59 17.31 24.32
C GLU A 339 -4.57 17.96 22.94
N SER A 340 -5.08 19.18 22.86
CA SER A 340 -5.04 19.96 21.64
C SER A 340 -4.41 21.34 21.88
N PHE A 341 -3.80 21.90 20.84
CA PHE A 341 -3.17 23.21 20.87
C PHE A 341 -3.75 24.15 19.82
N ALA A 342 -3.75 25.44 20.08
CA ALA A 342 -4.16 26.45 19.11
C ALA A 342 -3.16 26.54 17.95
N THR A 343 -3.65 26.65 16.71
CA THR A 343 -2.80 26.62 15.49
C THR A 343 -1.75 27.73 15.43
N GLU A 344 -2.01 28.85 16.10
CA GLU A 344 -1.08 30.00 16.15
C GLU A 344 -0.12 29.94 17.35
N GLN A 345 -0.23 28.89 18.17
CA GLN A 345 0.59 28.74 19.37
C GLN A 345 2.01 28.31 18.99
N THR A 346 3.02 29.02 19.50
CA THR A 346 4.44 28.73 19.31
C THR A 346 5.09 28.08 20.53
N ASP A 347 4.50 28.24 21.72
CA ASP A 347 4.94 27.60 22.96
C ASP A 347 4.01 26.43 23.31
N PHE A 348 4.51 25.22 23.23
CA PHE A 348 3.79 23.98 23.53
C PHE A 348 4.00 23.48 24.96
N SER A 349 4.69 24.25 25.82
CA SER A 349 5.04 23.82 27.19
C SER A 349 3.80 23.46 28.01
N ALA A 350 2.75 24.29 27.97
CA ALA A 350 1.53 24.06 28.75
C ALA A 350 0.77 22.80 28.28
N PRO A 351 0.41 22.63 27.01
CA PRO A 351 -0.28 21.41 26.57
C PRO A 351 0.57 20.14 26.75
N VAL A 352 1.90 20.21 26.58
CA VAL A 352 2.78 19.05 26.82
C VAL A 352 2.82 18.69 28.32
N ARG A 353 2.93 19.66 29.23
CA ARG A 353 2.89 19.39 30.68
C ARG A 353 1.56 18.76 31.09
N GLN A 354 0.45 19.24 30.56
CA GLN A 354 -0.88 18.69 30.79
C GLN A 354 -0.99 17.25 30.25
N LEU A 355 -0.57 17.04 28.99
CA LEU A 355 -0.57 15.75 28.33
C LEU A 355 0.22 14.69 29.10
N LEU A 356 1.39 15.04 29.63
CA LEU A 356 2.25 14.17 30.41
C LEU A 356 1.88 14.09 31.89
N GLY A 357 0.88 14.83 32.34
CA GLY A 357 0.42 14.86 33.71
C GLY A 357 1.46 15.39 34.72
N VAL A 358 2.38 16.26 34.26
CA VAL A 358 3.47 16.82 35.09
C VAL A 358 2.88 17.63 36.23
N ASP A 359 1.91 18.50 35.95
CA ASP A 359 1.28 19.35 36.96
C ASP A 359 0.58 18.52 38.04
N ARG A 360 -0.10 17.44 37.65
CA ARG A 360 -0.73 16.50 38.60
C ARG A 360 0.31 15.77 39.46
N SER A 361 1.47 15.48 38.91
CA SER A 361 2.58 14.83 39.64
C SER A 361 3.20 15.80 40.64
N GLU A 362 3.40 17.05 40.26
CA GLU A 362 3.90 18.10 41.16
C GLU A 362 2.95 18.35 42.32
N LEU A 363 1.63 18.43 42.06
CA LEU A 363 0.61 18.54 43.11
C LEU A 363 0.62 17.33 44.07
N ARG A 364 0.73 16.12 43.56
CA ARG A 364 0.83 14.90 44.39
C ARG A 364 2.09 14.89 45.25
N ILE A 365 3.23 15.32 44.67
CA ILE A 365 4.49 15.41 45.41
C ILE A 365 4.37 16.45 46.53
N ALA A 366 3.81 17.61 46.23
CA ALA A 366 3.59 18.65 47.24
C ALA A 366 2.68 18.16 48.41
N GLU A 367 1.61 17.44 48.08
CA GLU A 367 0.68 16.90 49.09
C GLU A 367 1.34 15.80 49.94
N ILE A 368 2.12 14.89 49.31
CA ILE A 368 2.88 13.88 50.05
C ILE A 368 3.90 14.52 51.00
N LYS A 369 4.63 15.56 50.52
CA LYS A 369 5.58 16.29 51.38
C LYS A 369 4.88 16.97 52.54
N ARG A 370 3.71 17.56 52.30
CA ARG A 370 2.88 18.15 53.35
C ARG A 370 2.46 17.12 54.42
N LEU A 371 2.03 15.93 53.97
CA LEU A 371 1.61 14.83 54.85
C LEU A 371 2.76 14.24 55.67
N LEU A 372 3.94 14.15 55.09
CA LEU A 372 5.14 13.62 55.73
C LEU A 372 5.84 14.65 56.64
N GLY A 373 5.35 15.93 56.67
CA GLY A 373 5.95 16.95 57.50
C GLY A 373 7.32 17.46 57.02
N GLU A 374 7.73 17.11 55.80
CA GLU A 374 8.95 17.62 55.20
C GLU A 374 8.77 19.07 54.81
N LYS A 375 9.47 19.95 55.50
CA LYS A 375 9.69 21.35 55.04
C LYS A 375 10.74 21.28 53.92
N ILE A 376 10.36 21.70 52.76
CA ILE A 376 11.25 21.91 51.60
C ILE A 376 12.00 23.22 51.79
#